data_d608e80a5d1e9c6422f94934ef677892
#
_entry.id   d608e80a5d1e9c6422f94934ef677892
#
_cell.length_a   1.000
_cell.length_b   1.000
_cell.length_c   1.000
_cell.angle_alpha   90.00
_cell.angle_beta   90.00
_cell.angle_gamma   90.00
#
_symmetry.space_group_name_H-M   'P 1'
#
loop_
_entity.id
_entity.type
_entity.pdbx_description
1 polymer ?
#
loop_
_entity_poly.entity_id
_entity_poly.type
_entity_poly.pdbx_seq_one_letter_code
_entity_poly.pdbx_strand_id
1 'polypeptide(L)'
;MAADDREDPAPHPAAARIVVDPSDREATVAALVAPGAWLREGKLVAFPTETVYGLGANALDAAAVERVFAVKGRPAFNPLIVHVESAERATAVARALSPLALRLAERFWPGPLTMVLPRRREVPDVVTGGLDTVGVRVPSHPVARLLIAAAGVPLAAPSANPFTQVSPTTAQHVFDQLGDRIDAVVDGGPTTVGIESTVVAVESGPDRGERLVLLRHGGVSRAQLEQAGFVVVEPAADEDEGAARRSPGRVERHYAPGVPLVGVGRRSDGKLELPAPQAPPPFAVLARGDGAGAEQAAACEVLPIDVEGFTRGLYAALHRIAASGCAVAYVERLPRDPAWRAVADRLRRAGLAD
;
A
#
# COMPACT_ATOMS: atom_id res chain seq x y z
N MET A 1 23.06 -15.98 -37.63
CA MET A 1 21.75 -15.50 -37.16
C MET A 1 21.15 -16.67 -36.40
N ALA A 2 21.44 -16.77 -35.10
CA ALA A 2 20.86 -17.78 -34.20
C ALA A 2 19.54 -17.21 -33.67
N ALA A 3 18.43 -17.92 -33.91
CA ALA A 3 17.16 -17.61 -33.34
C ALA A 3 17.25 -17.80 -31.80
N ASP A 4 16.83 -16.80 -31.06
CA ASP A 4 16.73 -16.81 -29.59
C ASP A 4 15.45 -17.60 -29.23
N ASP A 5 15.57 -18.91 -29.13
CA ASP A 5 14.53 -19.82 -28.65
C ASP A 5 14.40 -19.66 -27.10
N ARG A 6 13.95 -18.53 -26.66
CA ARG A 6 13.39 -18.44 -25.29
C ARG A 6 11.98 -19.03 -25.36
N GLU A 7 11.84 -20.28 -24.94
CA GLU A 7 10.54 -20.87 -24.63
C GLU A 7 9.81 -19.92 -23.68
N ASP A 8 8.60 -19.48 -24.06
CA ASP A 8 7.68 -18.78 -23.16
C ASP A 8 7.45 -19.70 -21.95
N PRO A 9 7.66 -19.22 -20.73
CA PRO A 9 7.43 -20.04 -19.55
C PRO A 9 5.97 -20.52 -19.55
N ALA A 10 5.77 -21.81 -19.27
CA ALA A 10 4.45 -22.42 -19.18
C ALA A 10 3.51 -21.53 -18.31
N PRO A 11 2.24 -21.38 -18.70
CA PRO A 11 1.31 -20.53 -17.96
C PRO A 11 1.26 -20.96 -16.50
N HIS A 12 1.49 -20.02 -15.57
CA HIS A 12 1.39 -20.26 -14.14
C HIS A 12 -0.07 -20.70 -13.83
N PRO A 13 -0.30 -21.76 -13.04
CA PRO A 13 -1.66 -22.11 -12.64
C PRO A 13 -2.30 -20.94 -11.89
N ALA A 14 -3.62 -20.75 -12.08
CA ALA A 14 -4.34 -19.70 -11.38
C ALA A 14 -4.14 -19.81 -9.87
N ALA A 15 -3.94 -18.67 -9.20
CA ALA A 15 -3.72 -18.63 -7.74
C ALA A 15 -4.85 -19.33 -6.97
N ALA A 16 -4.48 -20.12 -5.97
CA ALA A 16 -5.46 -20.71 -5.05
C ALA A 16 -6.17 -19.61 -4.25
N ARG A 17 -7.52 -19.66 -4.18
CA ARG A 17 -8.31 -18.77 -3.32
C ARG A 17 -8.59 -19.45 -1.99
N ILE A 18 -8.10 -18.84 -0.89
CA ILE A 18 -8.33 -19.31 0.48
C ILE A 18 -9.25 -18.30 1.17
N VAL A 19 -10.53 -18.64 1.29
CA VAL A 19 -11.52 -17.78 1.95
C VAL A 19 -11.45 -18.01 3.45
N VAL A 20 -11.33 -16.93 4.23
CA VAL A 20 -11.29 -16.96 5.69
C VAL A 20 -12.28 -15.96 6.28
N ASP A 21 -12.88 -16.30 7.39
CA ASP A 21 -13.69 -15.38 8.19
C ASP A 21 -12.83 -14.82 9.33
N PRO A 22 -12.49 -13.52 9.32
CA PRO A 22 -11.68 -12.92 10.38
C PRO A 22 -12.33 -13.00 11.78
N SER A 23 -13.64 -13.24 11.87
CA SER A 23 -14.37 -13.40 13.14
C SER A 23 -14.26 -14.81 13.72
N ASP A 24 -14.02 -15.83 12.87
CA ASP A 24 -13.75 -17.21 13.27
C ASP A 24 -12.25 -17.47 13.31
N ARG A 25 -11.69 -17.27 14.51
CA ARG A 25 -10.25 -17.45 14.72
C ARG A 25 -9.78 -18.89 14.49
N GLU A 26 -10.55 -19.88 14.91
CA GLU A 26 -10.14 -21.30 14.86
C GLU A 26 -10.13 -21.78 13.40
N ALA A 27 -11.20 -21.55 12.66
CA ALA A 27 -11.27 -21.88 11.24
C ALA A 27 -10.21 -21.11 10.43
N THR A 28 -9.98 -19.83 10.74
CA THR A 28 -8.94 -19.03 10.09
C THR A 28 -7.54 -19.60 10.34
N VAL A 29 -7.19 -19.98 11.58
CA VAL A 29 -5.89 -20.60 11.89
C VAL A 29 -5.71 -21.90 11.10
N ALA A 30 -6.73 -22.77 11.05
CA ALA A 30 -6.68 -24.02 10.29
C ALA A 30 -6.46 -23.77 8.78
N ALA A 31 -7.17 -22.80 8.20
CA ALA A 31 -7.06 -22.45 6.78
C ALA A 31 -5.70 -21.85 6.42
N LEU A 32 -5.01 -21.20 7.36
CA LEU A 32 -3.72 -20.54 7.13
C LEU A 32 -2.50 -21.47 7.28
N VAL A 33 -2.66 -22.74 7.70
CA VAL A 33 -1.56 -23.70 7.83
C VAL A 33 -0.83 -23.90 6.50
N ALA A 34 -1.58 -24.19 5.42
CA ALA A 34 -0.99 -24.41 4.10
C ALA A 34 -0.38 -23.13 3.51
N PRO A 35 -1.06 -21.95 3.48
CA PRO A 35 -0.45 -20.70 3.06
C PRO A 35 0.82 -20.33 3.83
N GLY A 36 0.85 -20.57 5.16
CA GLY A 36 2.03 -20.36 5.98
C GLY A 36 3.20 -21.26 5.57
N ALA A 37 2.93 -22.54 5.26
CA ALA A 37 3.94 -23.47 4.75
C ALA A 37 4.46 -23.01 3.38
N TRP A 38 3.58 -22.61 2.47
CA TRP A 38 3.96 -22.10 1.14
C TRP A 38 4.89 -20.88 1.22
N LEU A 39 4.63 -19.95 2.13
CA LEU A 39 5.52 -18.81 2.37
C LEU A 39 6.92 -19.24 2.84
N ARG A 40 7.02 -20.26 3.71
CA ARG A 40 8.32 -20.85 4.11
C ARG A 40 9.05 -21.50 2.94
N GLU A 41 8.31 -22.10 2.00
CA GLU A 41 8.81 -22.75 0.79
C GLU A 41 9.18 -21.76 -0.33
N GLY A 42 9.12 -20.45 -0.07
CA GLY A 42 9.44 -19.40 -1.04
C GLY A 42 8.32 -19.09 -2.03
N LYS A 43 7.09 -19.60 -1.81
CA LYS A 43 5.92 -19.25 -2.62
C LYS A 43 5.39 -17.86 -2.27
N LEU A 44 4.63 -17.27 -3.20
CA LEU A 44 4.05 -15.94 -3.08
C LEU A 44 2.58 -16.02 -2.70
N VAL A 45 2.21 -15.46 -1.57
CA VAL A 45 0.82 -15.44 -1.07
C VAL A 45 0.37 -14.01 -0.87
N ALA A 46 -0.69 -13.59 -1.56
CA ALA A 46 -1.33 -12.32 -1.27
C ALA A 46 -2.28 -12.45 -0.06
N PHE A 47 -2.31 -11.43 0.79
CA PHE A 47 -3.11 -11.46 2.02
C PHE A 47 -3.63 -10.06 2.41
N PRO A 48 -4.79 -9.98 3.09
CA PRO A 48 -5.35 -8.72 3.53
C PRO A 48 -4.55 -8.13 4.70
N THR A 49 -4.37 -6.81 4.66
CA THR A 49 -4.05 -6.01 5.85
C THR A 49 -5.17 -5.00 6.07
N GLU A 50 -5.11 -4.21 7.16
CA GLU A 50 -6.05 -3.11 7.35
C GLU A 50 -5.90 -2.00 6.31
N THR A 51 -4.72 -1.89 5.67
CA THR A 51 -4.39 -0.85 4.68
C THR A 51 -4.74 -1.27 3.25
N VAL A 52 -3.99 -2.19 2.68
CA VAL A 52 -4.18 -2.77 1.34
C VAL A 52 -3.81 -4.25 1.37
N TYR A 53 -4.17 -5.02 0.37
CA TYR A 53 -3.64 -6.38 0.22
C TYR A 53 -2.13 -6.33 -0.06
N GLY A 54 -1.37 -7.14 0.67
CA GLY A 54 0.07 -7.30 0.51
C GLY A 54 0.42 -8.56 -0.26
N LEU A 55 1.45 -8.52 -1.12
CA LEU A 55 2.04 -9.70 -1.74
C LEU A 55 3.20 -10.19 -0.88
N GLY A 56 2.96 -11.25 -0.10
CA GLY A 56 3.90 -11.79 0.87
C GLY A 56 4.90 -12.76 0.29
N ALA A 57 6.13 -12.62 0.73
CA ALA A 57 7.22 -13.58 0.56
C ALA A 57 8.04 -13.67 1.86
N ASN A 58 8.74 -14.77 2.09
CA ASN A 58 9.69 -14.89 3.19
C ASN A 58 10.77 -13.81 3.08
N ALA A 59 10.81 -12.88 4.02
CA ALA A 59 11.74 -11.75 4.02
C ALA A 59 13.22 -12.15 4.20
N LEU A 60 13.50 -13.37 4.64
CA LEU A 60 14.85 -13.91 4.83
C LEU A 60 15.32 -14.77 3.67
N ASP A 61 14.48 -14.97 2.66
CA ASP A 61 14.78 -15.71 1.44
C ASP A 61 14.90 -14.73 0.25
N ALA A 62 16.13 -14.50 -0.19
CA ALA A 62 16.41 -13.58 -1.29
C ALA A 62 15.70 -14.00 -2.60
N ALA A 63 15.64 -15.31 -2.91
CA ALA A 63 15.01 -15.80 -4.12
C ALA A 63 13.49 -15.59 -4.12
N ALA A 64 12.83 -15.81 -2.95
CA ALA A 64 11.41 -15.52 -2.79
C ALA A 64 11.11 -14.02 -2.97
N VAL A 65 11.97 -13.15 -2.44
CA VAL A 65 11.83 -11.70 -2.58
C VAL A 65 12.07 -11.26 -4.02
N GLU A 66 13.05 -11.80 -4.72
CA GLU A 66 13.30 -11.52 -6.14
C GLU A 66 12.08 -11.89 -7.01
N ARG A 67 11.38 -12.99 -6.70
CA ARG A 67 10.11 -13.34 -7.37
C ARG A 67 9.05 -12.24 -7.18
N VAL A 68 8.97 -11.59 -6.00
CA VAL A 68 8.06 -10.45 -5.79
C VAL A 68 8.37 -9.31 -6.75
N PHE A 69 9.65 -8.97 -6.93
CA PHE A 69 10.07 -7.92 -7.86
C PHE A 69 9.72 -8.29 -9.31
N ALA A 70 10.00 -9.53 -9.72
CA ALA A 70 9.70 -10.03 -11.06
C ALA A 70 8.19 -10.00 -11.36
N VAL A 71 7.35 -10.56 -10.47
CA VAL A 71 5.89 -10.63 -10.63
C VAL A 71 5.26 -9.24 -10.72
N LYS A 72 5.78 -8.27 -9.95
CA LYS A 72 5.27 -6.90 -9.94
C LYS A 72 5.85 -6.02 -11.06
N GLY A 73 6.94 -6.40 -11.72
CA GLY A 73 7.73 -5.49 -12.56
C GLY A 73 8.32 -4.31 -11.77
N ARG A 74 8.65 -4.53 -10.49
CA ARG A 74 9.13 -3.49 -9.57
C ARG A 74 10.64 -3.32 -9.67
N PRO A 75 11.20 -2.09 -9.73
CA PRO A 75 12.63 -1.88 -9.69
C PRO A 75 13.25 -2.33 -8.35
N ALA A 76 14.39 -3.04 -8.40
CA ALA A 76 15.05 -3.63 -7.23
C ALA A 76 15.57 -2.61 -6.19
N PHE A 77 15.82 -1.36 -6.61
CA PHE A 77 16.23 -0.29 -5.68
C PHE A 77 15.11 0.23 -4.77
N ASN A 78 13.86 -0.19 -5.00
CA ASN A 78 12.69 0.29 -4.24
C ASN A 78 12.40 -0.67 -3.07
N PRO A 79 12.76 -0.33 -1.81
CA PRO A 79 12.73 -1.26 -0.69
C PRO A 79 11.32 -1.79 -0.40
N LEU A 80 11.27 -2.93 0.29
CA LEU A 80 10.03 -3.55 0.74
C LEU A 80 9.83 -3.32 2.25
N ILE A 81 8.57 -3.29 2.68
CA ILE A 81 8.21 -3.28 4.10
C ILE A 81 8.11 -4.73 4.57
N VAL A 82 8.78 -5.02 5.69
CA VAL A 82 8.72 -6.32 6.34
C VAL A 82 7.65 -6.30 7.43
N HIS A 83 6.75 -7.25 7.34
CA HIS A 83 5.65 -7.45 8.30
C HIS A 83 6.02 -8.52 9.31
N VAL A 84 5.78 -8.25 10.57
CA VAL A 84 5.99 -9.18 11.69
C VAL A 84 4.72 -9.31 12.52
N GLU A 85 4.57 -10.41 13.25
CA GLU A 85 3.34 -10.71 14.00
C GLU A 85 3.15 -9.86 15.26
N SER A 86 4.27 -9.39 15.85
CA SER A 86 4.28 -8.57 17.07
C SER A 86 5.50 -7.66 17.13
N ALA A 87 5.50 -6.69 18.06
CA ALA A 87 6.61 -5.76 18.26
C ALA A 87 7.91 -6.48 18.70
N GLU A 88 7.79 -7.53 19.52
CA GLU A 88 8.92 -8.34 19.98
C GLU A 88 9.60 -9.03 18.80
N ARG A 89 8.83 -9.46 17.80
CA ARG A 89 9.34 -10.11 16.59
C ARG A 89 10.01 -9.15 15.62
N ALA A 90 9.89 -7.83 15.82
CA ALA A 90 10.64 -6.87 15.03
C ALA A 90 12.16 -7.07 15.13
N THR A 91 12.64 -7.63 16.26
CA THR A 91 14.06 -7.98 16.45
C THR A 91 14.56 -9.08 15.54
N ALA A 92 13.68 -9.80 14.84
CA ALA A 92 14.09 -10.77 13.82
C ALA A 92 14.70 -10.10 12.58
N VAL A 93 14.35 -8.84 12.30
CA VAL A 93 14.79 -8.09 11.11
C VAL A 93 15.48 -6.76 11.42
N ALA A 94 15.20 -6.17 12.59
CA ALA A 94 15.85 -4.96 13.08
C ALA A 94 16.88 -5.26 14.16
N ARG A 95 18.02 -4.53 14.18
CA ARG A 95 19.07 -4.70 15.19
C ARG A 95 18.63 -4.29 16.58
N ALA A 96 17.91 -3.16 16.66
CA ALA A 96 17.40 -2.64 17.93
C ALA A 96 16.24 -1.66 17.64
N LEU A 97 15.36 -1.53 18.63
CA LEU A 97 14.40 -0.44 18.69
C LEU A 97 14.90 0.56 19.75
N SER A 98 15.06 1.82 19.34
CA SER A 98 15.40 2.89 20.27
C SER A 98 14.24 3.16 21.24
N PRO A 99 14.45 3.90 22.36
CA PRO A 99 13.36 4.27 23.25
C PRO A 99 12.20 4.98 22.55
N LEU A 100 12.47 5.80 21.55
CA LEU A 100 11.43 6.45 20.76
C LEU A 100 10.69 5.45 19.87
N ALA A 101 11.38 4.51 19.23
CA ALA A 101 10.77 3.44 18.44
C ALA A 101 9.89 2.50 19.29
N LEU A 102 10.29 2.20 20.53
CA LEU A 102 9.49 1.41 21.47
C LEU A 102 8.18 2.14 21.82
N ARG A 103 8.24 3.43 22.17
CA ARG A 103 7.05 4.25 22.44
C ARG A 103 6.10 4.33 21.23
N LEU A 104 6.64 4.40 20.01
CA LEU A 104 5.84 4.36 18.79
C LEU A 104 5.17 3.00 18.60
N ALA A 105 5.90 1.90 18.83
CA ALA A 105 5.36 0.56 18.77
C ALA A 105 4.21 0.37 19.77
N GLU A 106 4.39 0.77 21.02
CA GLU A 106 3.36 0.71 22.07
C GLU A 106 2.07 1.47 21.67
N ARG A 107 2.23 2.61 20.96
CA ARG A 107 1.10 3.48 20.63
C ARG A 107 0.39 3.12 19.33
N PHE A 108 1.12 2.64 18.32
CA PHE A 108 0.63 2.50 16.95
C PHE A 108 0.77 1.09 16.37
N TRP A 109 1.34 0.13 17.09
CA TRP A 109 1.36 -1.27 16.71
C TRP A 109 0.50 -2.14 17.65
N PRO A 110 -0.29 -3.05 17.10
CA PRO A 110 -0.54 -3.31 15.69
C PRO A 110 -1.30 -2.18 15.00
N GLY A 111 -0.88 -1.81 13.75
CA GLY A 111 -1.54 -0.71 13.02
C GLY A 111 -0.83 -0.26 11.75
N PRO A 112 -1.37 0.79 11.11
CA PRO A 112 -0.92 1.27 9.81
C PRO A 112 0.29 2.22 9.91
N LEU A 113 1.25 1.89 10.78
CA LEU A 113 2.52 2.60 10.93
C LEU A 113 3.69 1.67 10.57
N THR A 114 4.56 2.13 9.69
CA THR A 114 5.84 1.50 9.35
C THR A 114 6.97 2.32 9.94
N MET A 115 7.87 1.68 10.66
CA MET A 115 9.09 2.29 11.18
C MET A 115 10.30 1.85 10.35
N VAL A 116 11.12 2.79 9.91
CA VAL A 116 12.42 2.53 9.28
C VAL A 116 13.45 2.40 10.39
N LEU A 117 14.00 1.20 10.52
CA LEU A 117 14.89 0.79 11.63
C LEU A 117 16.22 0.26 11.08
N PRO A 118 17.32 0.28 11.86
CA PRO A 118 18.57 -0.36 11.48
C PRO A 118 18.38 -1.86 11.22
N ARG A 119 18.70 -2.34 10.01
CA ARG A 119 18.47 -3.74 9.62
C ARG A 119 19.45 -4.71 10.27
N ARG A 120 19.04 -5.94 10.46
CA ARG A 120 19.93 -7.07 10.75
C ARG A 120 20.61 -7.55 9.46
N ARG A 121 21.78 -8.20 9.60
CA ARG A 121 22.54 -8.73 8.46
C ARG A 121 21.84 -9.90 7.77
N GLU A 122 20.98 -10.59 8.48
CA GLU A 122 20.18 -11.71 7.98
C GLU A 122 19.11 -11.29 6.98
N VAL A 123 18.74 -10.01 6.96
CA VAL A 123 17.81 -9.46 5.95
C VAL A 123 18.58 -9.22 4.66
N PRO A 124 18.22 -9.89 3.54
CA PRO A 124 18.90 -9.74 2.26
C PRO A 124 18.85 -8.30 1.71
N ASP A 125 19.89 -7.89 0.98
CA ASP A 125 19.99 -6.56 0.35
C ASP A 125 18.82 -6.26 -0.58
N VAL A 126 18.29 -7.27 -1.28
CA VAL A 126 17.14 -7.12 -2.18
C VAL A 126 15.89 -6.61 -1.45
N VAL A 127 15.70 -6.92 -0.16
CA VAL A 127 14.58 -6.43 0.65
C VAL A 127 14.68 -4.93 0.89
N THR A 128 15.88 -4.43 1.11
CA THR A 128 16.14 -3.05 1.53
C THR A 128 16.64 -2.16 0.38
N GLY A 129 16.79 -2.71 -0.83
CA GLY A 129 17.42 -2.00 -1.95
C GLY A 129 18.86 -1.62 -1.67
N GLY A 130 19.58 -2.42 -0.85
CA GLY A 130 20.97 -2.19 -0.44
C GLY A 130 21.14 -1.22 0.73
N LEU A 131 20.07 -0.73 1.36
CA LEU A 131 20.15 0.17 2.51
C LEU A 131 20.46 -0.58 3.81
N ASP A 132 21.13 0.10 4.75
CA ASP A 132 21.37 -0.39 6.11
C ASP A 132 20.15 -0.32 7.04
N THR A 133 19.01 0.04 6.49
CA THR A 133 17.75 0.16 7.20
C THR A 133 16.68 -0.71 6.56
N VAL A 134 15.69 -1.12 7.35
CA VAL A 134 14.52 -1.90 6.93
C VAL A 134 13.24 -1.27 7.45
N GLY A 135 12.22 -1.15 6.59
CA GLY A 135 10.89 -0.78 7.02
C GLY A 135 10.19 -1.96 7.70
N VAL A 136 9.76 -1.79 8.96
CA VAL A 136 9.10 -2.83 9.76
C VAL A 136 7.71 -2.38 10.17
N ARG A 137 6.75 -3.31 10.13
CA ARG A 137 5.36 -3.06 10.53
C ARG A 137 4.75 -4.28 11.20
N VAL A 138 3.91 -4.03 12.21
CA VAL A 138 2.96 -5.02 12.76
C VAL A 138 1.57 -4.64 12.27
N PRO A 139 0.96 -5.37 11.31
CA PRO A 139 -0.37 -5.04 10.81
C PRO A 139 -1.44 -5.32 11.87
N SER A 140 -2.53 -4.54 11.87
CA SER A 140 -3.63 -4.77 12.81
C SER A 140 -4.64 -5.83 12.33
N HIS A 141 -4.65 -6.16 11.04
CA HIS A 141 -5.57 -7.13 10.48
C HIS A 141 -5.32 -8.54 11.07
N PRO A 142 -6.35 -9.21 11.66
CA PRO A 142 -6.15 -10.48 12.35
C PRO A 142 -5.61 -11.58 11.41
N VAL A 143 -6.11 -11.68 10.18
CA VAL A 143 -5.65 -12.66 9.19
C VAL A 143 -4.17 -12.47 8.85
N ALA A 144 -3.71 -11.22 8.67
CA ALA A 144 -2.30 -10.94 8.41
C ALA A 144 -1.40 -11.46 9.54
N ARG A 145 -1.75 -11.15 10.79
CA ARG A 145 -0.98 -11.59 11.97
C ARG A 145 -0.96 -13.11 12.12
N LEU A 146 -2.12 -13.75 11.91
CA LEU A 146 -2.23 -15.22 11.98
C LEU A 146 -1.43 -15.89 10.86
N LEU A 147 -1.43 -15.32 9.64
CA LEU A 147 -0.64 -15.84 8.53
C LEU A 147 0.87 -15.71 8.79
N ILE A 148 1.34 -14.56 9.31
CA ILE A 148 2.73 -14.36 9.68
C ILE A 148 3.14 -15.36 10.77
N ALA A 149 2.28 -15.58 11.78
CA ALA A 149 2.51 -16.57 12.83
C ALA A 149 2.55 -18.01 12.25
N ALA A 150 1.63 -18.37 11.35
CA ALA A 150 1.62 -19.68 10.68
C ALA A 150 2.84 -19.87 9.77
N ALA A 151 3.32 -18.82 9.13
CA ALA A 151 4.58 -18.84 8.37
C ALA A 151 5.80 -19.01 9.29
N GLY A 152 5.77 -18.48 10.51
CA GLY A 152 6.90 -18.53 11.45
C GLY A 152 8.13 -17.74 11.01
N VAL A 153 8.00 -16.94 9.95
CA VAL A 153 9.05 -16.08 9.38
C VAL A 153 8.50 -14.68 9.11
N PRO A 154 9.33 -13.62 9.14
CA PRO A 154 8.90 -12.28 8.74
C PRO A 154 8.58 -12.25 7.24
N LEU A 155 7.56 -11.47 6.85
CA LEU A 155 7.12 -11.39 5.46
C LEU A 155 7.44 -10.03 4.84
N ALA A 156 8.23 -10.02 3.77
CA ALA A 156 8.34 -8.85 2.90
C ALA A 156 7.07 -8.77 2.07
N ALA A 157 6.32 -7.67 2.20
CA ALA A 157 5.03 -7.55 1.54
C ALA A 157 4.76 -6.13 1.01
N PRO A 158 5.09 -5.82 -0.24
CA PRO A 158 4.52 -4.66 -0.95
C PRO A 158 3.03 -4.90 -1.25
N SER A 159 2.31 -3.88 -1.72
CA SER A 159 0.93 -4.04 -2.21
C SER A 159 0.84 -5.10 -3.33
N ALA A 160 -0.26 -5.87 -3.36
CA ALA A 160 -0.40 -7.02 -4.27
C ALA A 160 -0.97 -6.62 -5.66
N ASN A 161 -0.27 -5.70 -6.35
CA ASN A 161 -0.59 -5.18 -7.69
C ASN A 161 0.67 -5.07 -8.55
N PRO A 162 0.59 -5.02 -9.89
CA PRO A 162 1.70 -4.62 -10.74
C PRO A 162 2.23 -3.24 -10.35
N PHE A 163 3.53 -3.01 -10.56
CA PHE A 163 4.16 -1.74 -10.21
C PHE A 163 3.46 -0.58 -10.92
N THR A 164 3.27 0.54 -10.24
CA THR A 164 2.58 1.77 -10.64
C THR A 164 1.05 1.70 -10.74
N GLN A 165 0.42 0.54 -10.75
CA GLN A 165 -1.03 0.41 -10.80
C GLN A 165 -1.69 0.66 -9.44
N VAL A 166 -3.03 0.73 -9.42
CA VAL A 166 -3.84 0.95 -8.20
C VAL A 166 -3.64 -0.19 -7.22
N SER A 167 -3.38 0.13 -5.95
CA SER A 167 -3.24 -0.89 -4.89
C SER A 167 -4.57 -1.62 -4.62
N PRO A 168 -4.53 -2.93 -4.37
CA PRO A 168 -5.74 -3.73 -4.15
C PRO A 168 -6.28 -3.58 -2.73
N THR A 169 -7.59 -3.40 -2.60
CA THR A 169 -8.32 -3.33 -1.33
C THR A 169 -9.28 -4.50 -1.12
N THR A 170 -9.37 -5.42 -2.08
CA THR A 170 -10.11 -6.68 -2.01
C THR A 170 -9.29 -7.80 -2.64
N ALA A 171 -9.62 -9.06 -2.31
CA ALA A 171 -9.02 -10.23 -2.97
C ALA A 171 -9.30 -10.23 -4.48
N GLN A 172 -10.49 -9.77 -4.91
CA GLN A 172 -10.82 -9.70 -6.33
C GLN A 172 -9.88 -8.77 -7.10
N HIS A 173 -9.53 -7.59 -6.56
CA HIS A 173 -8.54 -6.72 -7.17
C HIS A 173 -7.16 -7.40 -7.35
N VAL A 174 -6.79 -8.30 -6.41
CA VAL A 174 -5.55 -9.08 -6.54
C VAL A 174 -5.66 -10.10 -7.67
N PHE A 175 -6.78 -10.85 -7.74
CA PHE A 175 -7.01 -11.82 -8.80
C PHE A 175 -7.01 -11.17 -10.18
N ASP A 176 -7.67 -10.03 -10.33
CA ASP A 176 -7.76 -9.31 -11.61
C ASP A 176 -6.38 -8.81 -12.09
N GLN A 177 -5.44 -8.57 -11.18
CA GLN A 177 -4.14 -7.99 -11.49
C GLN A 177 -2.98 -9.00 -11.49
N LEU A 178 -2.99 -9.99 -10.59
CA LEU A 178 -1.86 -10.90 -10.34
C LEU A 178 -2.26 -12.39 -10.25
N GLY A 179 -3.55 -12.73 -10.39
CA GLY A 179 -4.02 -14.09 -10.11
C GLY A 179 -3.40 -15.21 -10.96
N ASP A 180 -2.80 -14.86 -12.09
CA ASP A 180 -2.08 -15.77 -13.00
C ASP A 180 -0.57 -15.85 -12.72
N ARG A 181 -0.04 -15.12 -11.73
CA ARG A 181 1.40 -14.94 -11.49
C ARG A 181 1.85 -15.25 -10.06
N ILE A 182 0.91 -15.55 -9.16
CA ILE A 182 1.17 -15.84 -7.75
C ILE A 182 0.57 -17.17 -7.33
N ASP A 183 1.01 -17.71 -6.20
CA ASP A 183 0.62 -19.06 -5.79
C ASP A 183 -0.75 -19.09 -5.09
N ALA A 184 -1.08 -18.05 -4.31
CA ALA A 184 -2.36 -17.99 -3.59
C ALA A 184 -2.79 -16.57 -3.20
N VAL A 185 -4.10 -16.42 -2.95
CA VAL A 185 -4.72 -15.25 -2.34
C VAL A 185 -5.54 -15.69 -1.13
N VAL A 186 -5.20 -15.17 0.05
CA VAL A 186 -6.02 -15.29 1.25
C VAL A 186 -7.07 -14.18 1.20
N ASP A 187 -8.34 -14.57 1.09
CA ASP A 187 -9.47 -13.66 1.04
C ASP A 187 -10.09 -13.51 2.43
N GLY A 188 -9.76 -12.43 3.11
CA GLY A 188 -10.31 -12.05 4.42
C GLY A 188 -11.21 -10.82 4.35
N GLY A 189 -11.80 -10.54 3.18
CA GLY A 189 -12.68 -9.40 2.95
C GLY A 189 -11.96 -8.08 2.60
N PRO A 190 -12.70 -6.97 2.51
CA PRO A 190 -12.17 -5.67 2.13
C PRO A 190 -11.32 -5.04 3.25
N THR A 191 -10.36 -4.23 2.86
CA THR A 191 -9.51 -3.48 3.81
C THR A 191 -10.27 -2.33 4.48
N THR A 192 -9.89 -1.97 5.70
CA THR A 192 -10.63 -0.98 6.52
C THR A 192 -10.06 0.43 6.45
N VAL A 193 -8.79 0.62 6.06
CA VAL A 193 -8.12 1.92 5.90
C VAL A 193 -8.10 2.39 4.45
N GLY A 194 -7.79 1.50 3.50
CA GLY A 194 -7.89 1.74 2.06
C GLY A 194 -6.70 2.44 1.39
N ILE A 195 -5.70 2.89 2.15
CA ILE A 195 -4.41 3.40 1.64
C ILE A 195 -3.26 2.79 2.44
N GLU A 196 -2.04 2.95 1.95
CA GLU A 196 -0.84 2.40 2.59
C GLU A 196 -0.56 3.01 3.97
N SER A 197 0.30 2.29 4.71
CA SER A 197 0.80 2.75 6.02
C SER A 197 1.55 4.08 5.95
N THR A 198 1.50 4.83 7.02
CA THR A 198 2.45 5.93 7.28
C THR A 198 3.83 5.35 7.48
N VAL A 199 4.86 5.98 6.91
CA VAL A 199 6.25 5.57 7.08
C VAL A 199 7.02 6.67 7.80
N VAL A 200 7.65 6.30 8.91
CA VAL A 200 8.51 7.20 9.69
C VAL A 200 9.91 6.62 9.87
N ALA A 201 10.93 7.47 9.85
CA ALA A 201 12.25 7.11 10.34
C ALA A 201 12.48 7.76 11.71
N VAL A 202 13.20 7.04 12.58
CA VAL A 202 13.69 7.59 13.85
C VAL A 202 15.12 8.06 13.65
N GLU A 203 15.37 9.33 13.83
CA GLU A 203 16.68 9.95 13.63
C GLU A 203 17.14 10.72 14.87
N SER A 204 18.45 10.77 15.08
CA SER A 204 19.04 11.63 16.09
C SER A 204 18.95 13.09 15.64
N GLY A 205 18.33 13.94 16.45
CA GLY A 205 18.31 15.39 16.23
C GLY A 205 19.63 16.08 16.57
N PRO A 206 19.80 17.37 16.19
CA PRO A 206 21.02 18.16 16.46
C PRO A 206 21.34 18.27 17.96
N ASP A 207 20.33 18.24 18.83
CA ASP A 207 20.46 18.36 20.29
C ASP A 207 20.57 16.99 21.00
N ARG A 208 21.01 15.93 20.31
CA ARG A 208 21.05 14.54 20.78
C ARG A 208 19.69 13.95 21.19
N GLY A 209 18.60 14.65 20.89
CA GLY A 209 17.24 14.13 21.00
C GLY A 209 16.88 13.28 19.78
N GLU A 210 15.94 12.35 19.94
CA GLU A 210 15.37 11.61 18.83
C GLU A 210 14.14 12.35 18.25
N ARG A 211 13.99 12.33 16.92
CA ARG A 211 12.84 12.90 16.20
C ARG A 211 12.28 11.91 15.19
N LEU A 212 11.02 12.09 14.80
CA LEU A 212 10.42 11.35 13.71
C LEU A 212 10.53 12.13 12.41
N VAL A 213 11.12 11.51 11.40
CA VAL A 213 11.07 12.02 10.03
C VAL A 213 9.94 11.32 9.31
N LEU A 214 8.91 12.06 8.87
CA LEU A 214 7.75 11.55 8.16
C LEU A 214 8.11 11.34 6.68
N LEU A 215 8.41 10.10 6.32
CA LEU A 215 8.82 9.74 4.97
C LEU A 215 7.65 9.56 4.00
N ARG A 216 6.48 9.15 4.49
CA ARG A 216 5.26 8.95 3.67
C ARG A 216 4.02 9.17 4.53
N HIS A 217 3.11 10.01 4.08
CA HIS A 217 1.76 10.11 4.65
C HIS A 217 0.95 8.84 4.35
N GLY A 218 0.15 8.37 5.32
CA GLY A 218 -0.65 7.16 5.18
C GLY A 218 -1.70 7.03 6.28
N GLY A 219 -2.02 5.79 6.70
CA GLY A 219 -3.12 5.50 7.61
C GLY A 219 -3.01 6.09 9.03
N VAL A 220 -1.82 6.51 9.47
CA VAL A 220 -1.64 7.35 10.68
C VAL A 220 -1.33 8.76 10.21
N SER A 221 -2.15 9.75 10.60
CA SER A 221 -1.92 11.14 10.23
C SER A 221 -0.79 11.76 11.05
N ARG A 222 -0.16 12.84 10.50
CA ARG A 222 0.81 13.65 11.25
C ARG A 222 0.22 14.17 12.57
N ALA A 223 -1.02 14.65 12.54
CA ALA A 223 -1.73 15.15 13.73
C ALA A 223 -1.86 14.08 14.82
N GLN A 224 -2.15 12.82 14.46
CA GLN A 224 -2.19 11.72 15.44
C GLN A 224 -0.84 11.42 16.07
N LEU A 225 0.26 11.50 15.31
CA LEU A 225 1.62 11.37 15.84
C LEU A 225 1.95 12.52 16.82
N GLU A 226 1.64 13.76 16.45
CA GLU A 226 1.87 14.95 17.28
C GLU A 226 1.00 14.95 18.55
N GLN A 227 -0.26 14.57 18.46
CA GLN A 227 -1.16 14.38 19.61
C GLN A 227 -0.68 13.29 20.58
N ALA A 228 0.00 12.29 20.08
CA ALA A 228 0.65 11.26 20.89
C ALA A 228 1.97 11.72 21.52
N GLY A 229 2.37 13.00 21.36
CA GLY A 229 3.53 13.60 21.97
C GLY A 229 4.84 13.37 21.20
N PHE A 230 4.78 13.08 19.90
CA PHE A 230 5.97 12.92 19.08
C PHE A 230 6.29 14.20 18.29
N VAL A 231 7.57 14.55 18.24
CA VAL A 231 8.07 15.64 17.37
C VAL A 231 8.22 15.08 15.97
N VAL A 232 7.41 15.58 15.02
CA VAL A 232 7.36 15.10 13.62
C VAL A 232 7.92 16.18 12.70
N VAL A 233 8.95 15.82 11.92
CA VAL A 233 9.52 16.68 10.88
C VAL A 233 9.35 16.01 9.52
N GLU A 234 9.29 16.82 8.46
CA GLU A 234 9.34 16.32 7.08
C GLU A 234 10.81 16.41 6.59
N PRO A 235 11.26 15.56 5.66
CA PRO A 235 12.59 15.67 5.07
C PRO A 235 12.80 17.06 4.47
N ALA A 236 14.01 17.60 4.56
CA ALA A 236 14.38 18.81 3.83
C ALA A 236 14.31 18.54 2.30
N ALA A 237 14.07 19.58 1.51
CA ALA A 237 13.92 19.44 0.05
C ALA A 237 15.14 18.81 -0.64
N ASP A 238 16.33 19.09 -0.14
CA ASP A 238 17.62 18.57 -0.60
C ASP A 238 17.89 17.11 -0.11
N GLU A 239 17.18 16.65 0.93
CA GLU A 239 17.26 15.28 1.43
C GLU A 239 16.21 14.35 0.77
N ASP A 240 15.36 14.89 -0.08
CA ASP A 240 14.18 14.17 -0.61
C ASP A 240 14.57 12.96 -1.48
N GLU A 241 15.67 13.00 -2.21
CA GLU A 241 16.17 11.82 -2.96
C GLU A 241 16.60 10.68 -2.04
N GLY A 242 17.29 10.96 -0.94
CA GLY A 242 17.67 9.96 0.07
C GLY A 242 16.47 9.44 0.85
N ALA A 243 15.51 10.31 1.18
CA ALA A 243 14.25 9.95 1.81
C ALA A 243 13.35 9.11 0.88
N ALA A 244 13.37 9.39 -0.43
CA ALA A 244 12.65 8.60 -1.43
C ALA A 244 13.15 7.15 -1.47
N ARG A 245 14.45 6.90 -1.29
CA ARG A 245 15.03 5.56 -1.23
C ARG A 245 14.66 4.80 0.03
N ARG A 246 14.45 5.47 1.18
CA ARG A 246 14.10 4.84 2.47
C ARG A 246 12.62 4.45 2.60
N SER A 247 11.74 4.91 1.71
CA SER A 247 10.30 4.65 1.76
C SER A 247 9.74 4.22 0.40
N PRO A 248 9.01 3.10 0.32
CA PRO A 248 8.33 2.69 -0.91
C PRO A 248 7.15 3.62 -1.24
N GLY A 249 6.76 3.68 -2.54
CA GLY A 249 5.60 4.45 -2.99
C GLY A 249 5.85 5.95 -3.16
N ARG A 250 7.11 6.40 -3.22
CA ARG A 250 7.51 7.79 -3.47
C ARG A 250 7.95 8.07 -4.91
N VAL A 251 7.84 7.09 -5.81
CA VAL A 251 8.05 7.33 -7.24
C VAL A 251 7.02 8.31 -7.78
N GLU A 252 7.41 9.11 -8.75
CA GLU A 252 6.62 10.21 -9.30
C GLU A 252 5.24 9.74 -9.80
N ARG A 253 5.19 8.62 -10.54
CA ARG A 253 3.94 8.00 -11.02
C ARG A 253 3.69 6.69 -10.28
N HIS A 254 2.56 6.62 -9.56
CA HIS A 254 2.12 5.46 -8.79
C HIS A 254 0.59 5.50 -8.62
N TYR A 255 -0.05 4.36 -8.34
CA TYR A 255 -1.51 4.25 -8.09
C TYR A 255 -2.38 4.64 -9.31
N ALA A 256 -1.81 4.56 -10.51
CA ALA A 256 -2.49 5.00 -11.72
C ALA A 256 -3.60 4.04 -12.14
N PRO A 257 -4.85 4.52 -12.38
CA PRO A 257 -5.95 3.68 -12.86
C PRO A 257 -5.87 3.35 -14.36
N GLY A 258 -4.85 3.84 -15.07
CA GLY A 258 -4.72 3.63 -16.51
C GLY A 258 -5.50 4.64 -17.37
N VAL A 259 -6.33 5.49 -16.75
CA VAL A 259 -7.03 6.59 -17.42
C VAL A 259 -6.52 7.94 -16.90
N PRO A 260 -6.47 9.01 -17.73
CA PRO A 260 -6.13 10.35 -17.29
C PRO A 260 -7.08 10.86 -16.20
N LEU A 261 -6.52 11.49 -15.17
CA LEU A 261 -7.28 12.13 -14.10
C LEU A 261 -7.24 13.66 -14.28
N VAL A 262 -8.39 14.31 -14.24
CA VAL A 262 -8.54 15.77 -14.41
C VAL A 262 -9.27 16.36 -13.20
N GLY A 263 -8.65 17.34 -12.52
CA GLY A 263 -9.24 18.00 -11.36
C GLY A 263 -10.37 18.95 -11.74
N VAL A 264 -11.52 18.81 -11.06
CA VAL A 264 -12.68 19.69 -11.26
C VAL A 264 -13.13 20.31 -9.95
N GLY A 265 -13.65 21.53 -10.01
CA GLY A 265 -14.24 22.24 -8.86
C GLY A 265 -15.73 21.97 -8.70
N ARG A 266 -16.33 22.65 -7.71
CA ARG A 266 -17.78 22.82 -7.61
C ARG A 266 -18.16 24.27 -7.91
N ARG A 267 -19.28 24.45 -8.59
CA ARG A 267 -19.90 25.75 -8.84
C ARG A 267 -20.61 26.26 -7.58
N SER A 268 -21.03 27.50 -7.62
CA SER A 268 -21.76 28.13 -6.50
C SER A 268 -23.11 27.45 -6.17
N ASP A 269 -23.70 26.74 -7.13
CA ASP A 269 -24.90 25.93 -6.97
C ASP A 269 -24.64 24.53 -6.38
N GLY A 270 -23.37 24.23 -6.00
CA GLY A 270 -22.95 22.95 -5.43
C GLY A 270 -22.67 21.85 -6.46
N LYS A 271 -22.99 22.05 -7.75
CA LYS A 271 -22.75 21.06 -8.80
C LYS A 271 -21.29 21.01 -9.24
N LEU A 272 -20.81 19.85 -9.67
CA LEU A 272 -19.49 19.69 -10.25
C LEU A 272 -19.36 20.54 -11.52
N GLU A 273 -18.21 21.20 -11.67
CA GLU A 273 -17.87 22.02 -12.83
C GLU A 273 -17.20 21.15 -13.90
N LEU A 274 -17.98 20.27 -14.52
CA LEU A 274 -17.50 19.43 -15.60
C LEU A 274 -17.31 20.25 -16.88
N PRO A 275 -16.33 19.91 -17.76
CA PRO A 275 -16.21 20.53 -19.08
C PRO A 275 -17.52 20.40 -19.85
N ALA A 276 -17.80 21.42 -20.72
CA ALA A 276 -18.97 21.38 -21.56
C ALA A 276 -19.00 20.10 -22.44
N PRO A 277 -20.17 19.64 -22.95
CA PRO A 277 -20.38 18.33 -23.57
C PRO A 277 -19.57 18.01 -24.83
N GLN A 278 -18.53 18.78 -25.14
CA GLN A 278 -17.52 18.48 -26.17
C GLN A 278 -16.38 17.58 -25.69
N ALA A 279 -16.35 17.20 -24.39
CA ALA A 279 -15.44 16.17 -23.91
C ALA A 279 -15.83 14.81 -24.53
N PRO A 280 -14.85 14.04 -25.08
CA PRO A 280 -15.18 12.77 -25.72
C PRO A 280 -15.82 11.81 -24.69
N PRO A 281 -17.02 11.33 -24.92
CA PRO A 281 -17.61 10.26 -24.11
C PRO A 281 -16.91 8.93 -24.45
N PRO A 282 -16.88 7.93 -23.54
CA PRO A 282 -17.42 8.02 -22.19
C PRO A 282 -16.41 8.60 -21.18
N PHE A 283 -16.87 9.30 -20.17
CA PHE A 283 -16.05 9.77 -19.05
C PHE A 283 -16.57 9.26 -17.70
N ALA A 284 -15.66 9.16 -16.74
CA ALA A 284 -15.99 8.83 -15.35
C ALA A 284 -15.90 10.08 -14.45
N VAL A 285 -16.54 10.00 -13.29
CA VAL A 285 -16.47 11.04 -12.26
C VAL A 285 -16.13 10.38 -10.91
N LEU A 286 -15.23 10.99 -10.14
CA LEU A 286 -14.98 10.69 -8.75
C LEU A 286 -15.36 11.92 -7.93
N ALA A 287 -16.44 11.82 -7.18
CA ALA A 287 -17.00 12.90 -6.39
C ALA A 287 -17.01 12.59 -4.89
N ARG A 288 -17.18 13.62 -4.07
CA ARG A 288 -17.25 13.57 -2.62
C ARG A 288 -18.63 14.02 -2.14
N GLY A 289 -19.27 13.21 -1.27
CA GLY A 289 -20.57 13.49 -0.69
C GLY A 289 -21.75 13.22 -1.62
N ASP A 290 -21.79 13.86 -2.79
CA ASP A 290 -22.78 13.64 -3.83
C ASP A 290 -22.19 13.77 -5.23
N GLY A 291 -22.90 13.28 -6.22
CA GLY A 291 -22.51 13.35 -7.64
C GLY A 291 -23.24 14.45 -8.42
N ALA A 292 -23.76 15.48 -7.76
CA ALA A 292 -24.51 16.54 -8.43
C ALA A 292 -23.71 17.21 -9.56
N GLY A 293 -24.25 17.22 -10.77
CA GLY A 293 -23.57 17.67 -11.98
C GLY A 293 -22.91 16.57 -12.79
N ALA A 294 -22.93 15.31 -12.32
CA ALA A 294 -22.32 14.16 -13.01
C ALA A 294 -23.37 13.29 -13.78
N GLU A 295 -24.55 13.81 -14.04
CA GLU A 295 -25.67 13.05 -14.63
C GLU A 295 -25.36 12.49 -16.03
N GLN A 296 -24.35 13.04 -16.73
CA GLN A 296 -23.89 12.58 -18.06
C GLN A 296 -22.69 11.62 -17.99
N ALA A 297 -22.14 11.36 -16.79
CA ALA A 297 -21.01 10.46 -16.66
C ALA A 297 -21.44 9.01 -16.95
N ALA A 298 -20.60 8.28 -17.68
CA ALA A 298 -20.81 6.85 -17.92
C ALA A 298 -20.56 6.01 -16.66
N ALA A 299 -19.69 6.53 -15.76
CA ALA A 299 -19.45 5.96 -14.42
C ALA A 299 -19.31 7.12 -13.42
N CYS A 300 -20.01 7.02 -12.29
CA CYS A 300 -19.92 8.01 -11.23
C CYS A 300 -19.65 7.32 -9.88
N GLU A 301 -18.47 7.58 -9.32
CA GLU A 301 -18.04 7.09 -8.04
C GLU A 301 -18.20 8.20 -7.01
N VAL A 302 -19.13 7.99 -6.06
CA VAL A 302 -19.39 8.94 -4.99
C VAL A 302 -18.86 8.37 -3.68
N LEU A 303 -17.89 9.04 -3.10
CA LEU A 303 -17.28 8.67 -1.83
C LEU A 303 -17.79 9.57 -0.69
N PRO A 304 -17.72 9.11 0.58
CA PRO A 304 -18.08 9.92 1.74
C PRO A 304 -17.40 11.28 1.77
N ILE A 305 -18.08 12.27 2.40
CA ILE A 305 -17.57 13.63 2.51
C ILE A 305 -16.40 13.74 3.50
N ASP A 306 -16.37 12.85 4.51
CA ASP A 306 -15.30 12.78 5.49
C ASP A 306 -14.06 12.10 4.92
N VAL A 307 -12.90 12.46 5.48
CA VAL A 307 -11.60 12.00 4.99
C VAL A 307 -11.40 10.50 5.18
N GLU A 308 -11.92 9.92 6.24
CA GLU A 308 -11.75 8.50 6.56
C GLU A 308 -12.54 7.63 5.58
N GLY A 309 -13.82 7.92 5.39
CA GLY A 309 -14.68 7.22 4.45
C GLY A 309 -14.21 7.37 3.01
N PHE A 310 -13.79 8.59 2.62
CA PHE A 310 -13.21 8.85 1.29
C PHE A 310 -11.93 8.01 1.08
N THR A 311 -11.03 8.03 2.06
CA THR A 311 -9.76 7.28 2.00
C THR A 311 -10.01 5.78 1.83
N ARG A 312 -10.94 5.21 2.60
CA ARG A 312 -11.31 3.81 2.54
C ARG A 312 -11.85 3.40 1.18
N GLY A 313 -12.63 4.26 0.53
CA GLY A 313 -13.25 4.00 -0.77
C GLY A 313 -12.37 4.29 -1.98
N LEU A 314 -11.30 5.07 -1.82
CA LEU A 314 -10.54 5.65 -2.94
C LEU A 314 -10.05 4.61 -3.96
N TYR A 315 -9.30 3.61 -3.51
CA TYR A 315 -8.72 2.63 -4.44
C TYR A 315 -9.78 1.74 -5.07
N ALA A 316 -10.83 1.36 -4.33
CA ALA A 316 -11.95 0.61 -4.90
C ALA A 316 -12.66 1.43 -6.00
N ALA A 317 -12.86 2.74 -5.81
CA ALA A 317 -13.39 3.63 -6.83
C ALA A 317 -12.45 3.74 -8.05
N LEU A 318 -11.15 3.89 -7.84
CA LEU A 318 -10.17 3.93 -8.94
C LEU A 318 -10.11 2.61 -9.72
N HIS A 319 -10.28 1.44 -9.07
CA HIS A 319 -10.41 0.16 -9.77
C HIS A 319 -11.67 0.12 -10.65
N ARG A 320 -12.83 0.58 -10.14
CA ARG A 320 -14.07 0.63 -10.94
C ARG A 320 -13.97 1.62 -12.11
N ILE A 321 -13.32 2.76 -11.89
CA ILE A 321 -13.01 3.73 -12.96
C ILE A 321 -12.12 3.08 -14.02
N ALA A 322 -11.06 2.38 -13.62
CA ALA A 322 -10.19 1.66 -14.56
C ALA A 322 -10.94 0.63 -15.40
N ALA A 323 -11.91 -0.08 -14.80
CA ALA A 323 -12.73 -1.09 -15.48
C ALA A 323 -13.90 -0.51 -16.30
N SER A 324 -14.20 0.80 -16.18
CA SER A 324 -15.38 1.42 -16.80
C SER A 324 -15.27 1.61 -18.31
N GLY A 325 -14.07 1.47 -18.89
CA GLY A 325 -13.82 1.78 -20.31
C GLY A 325 -13.85 3.27 -20.64
N CYS A 326 -13.89 4.15 -19.63
CA CYS A 326 -13.89 5.60 -19.84
C CYS A 326 -12.53 6.12 -20.34
N ALA A 327 -12.55 7.13 -21.20
CA ALA A 327 -11.34 7.73 -21.76
C ALA A 327 -10.66 8.72 -20.80
N VAL A 328 -11.39 9.26 -19.84
CA VAL A 328 -10.92 10.24 -18.83
C VAL A 328 -11.78 10.13 -17.56
N ALA A 329 -11.21 10.46 -16.42
CA ALA A 329 -11.94 10.59 -15.17
C ALA A 329 -11.77 12.00 -14.57
N TYR A 330 -12.90 12.65 -14.29
CA TYR A 330 -12.94 13.94 -13.62
C TYR A 330 -13.01 13.71 -12.11
N VAL A 331 -12.06 14.27 -11.38
CA VAL A 331 -11.92 14.09 -9.94
C VAL A 331 -12.20 15.40 -9.23
N GLU A 332 -13.14 15.39 -8.30
CA GLU A 332 -13.42 16.55 -7.48
C GLU A 332 -12.19 16.95 -6.66
N ARG A 333 -11.82 18.24 -6.73
CA ARG A 333 -10.68 18.76 -5.97
C ARG A 333 -10.90 18.59 -4.47
N LEU A 334 -9.86 18.10 -3.81
CA LEU A 334 -9.89 17.86 -2.36
C LEU A 334 -9.79 19.18 -1.57
N PRO A 335 -10.30 19.19 -0.33
CA PRO A 335 -10.03 20.28 0.61
C PRO A 335 -8.53 20.48 0.84
N ARG A 336 -8.13 21.74 1.09
CA ARG A 336 -6.74 22.09 1.45
C ARG A 336 -6.37 21.76 2.91
N ASP A 337 -7.23 21.07 3.63
CA ASP A 337 -7.01 20.65 5.00
C ASP A 337 -5.86 19.62 5.09
N PRO A 338 -4.93 19.74 6.06
CA PRO A 338 -3.86 18.78 6.28
C PRO A 338 -4.29 17.33 6.46
N ALA A 339 -5.52 17.06 6.91
CA ALA A 339 -6.07 15.71 7.03
C ALA A 339 -6.15 14.99 5.67
N TRP A 340 -6.28 15.72 4.56
CA TRP A 340 -6.37 15.17 3.20
C TRP A 340 -5.02 14.90 2.54
N ARG A 341 -3.89 15.24 3.19
CA ARG A 341 -2.54 15.13 2.57
C ARG A 341 -2.25 13.73 2.02
N ALA A 342 -2.61 12.68 2.75
CA ALA A 342 -2.38 11.30 2.30
C ALA A 342 -3.15 10.98 1.02
N VAL A 343 -4.42 11.37 0.94
CA VAL A 343 -5.28 11.19 -0.25
C VAL A 343 -4.78 12.04 -1.41
N ALA A 344 -4.46 13.32 -1.16
CA ALA A 344 -3.93 14.23 -2.17
C ALA A 344 -2.63 13.71 -2.79
N ASP A 345 -1.69 13.20 -1.98
CA ASP A 345 -0.46 12.57 -2.48
C ASP A 345 -0.77 11.36 -3.38
N ARG A 346 -1.76 10.52 -3.02
CA ARG A 346 -2.15 9.36 -3.84
C ARG A 346 -2.74 9.76 -5.18
N LEU A 347 -3.66 10.73 -5.21
CA LEU A 347 -4.26 11.22 -6.44
C LEU A 347 -3.25 11.93 -7.34
N ARG A 348 -2.37 12.77 -6.78
CA ARG A 348 -1.27 13.40 -7.52
C ARG A 348 -0.38 12.36 -8.20
N ARG A 349 0.04 11.31 -7.47
CA ARG A 349 0.84 10.21 -8.04
C ARG A 349 0.06 9.34 -9.01
N ALA A 350 -1.26 9.27 -8.88
CA ALA A 350 -2.13 8.61 -9.85
C ALA A 350 -2.25 9.38 -11.18
N GLY A 351 -1.73 10.60 -11.23
CA GLY A 351 -1.73 11.46 -12.42
C GLY A 351 -2.74 12.59 -12.37
N LEU A 352 -3.34 12.88 -11.20
CA LEU A 352 -4.16 14.08 -11.05
C LEU A 352 -3.25 15.32 -11.12
N ALA A 353 -3.43 16.12 -12.16
CA ALA A 353 -2.80 17.42 -12.28
C ALA A 353 -3.51 18.45 -11.40
N ASP A 354 -2.72 19.39 -10.83
CA ASP A 354 -3.20 20.51 -10.00
C ASP A 354 -4.15 21.45 -10.74
#